data_84906a6759cc7f82d07b7290e41731cb
#
_entry.id   84906a6759cc7f82d07b7290e41731cb
#
_cell.length_a   1.000
_cell.length_b   1.000
_cell.length_c   1.000
_cell.angle_alpha   90.00
_cell.angle_beta   90.00
_cell.angle_gamma   90.00
#
_symmetry.space_group_name_H-M   'P 1'
#
loop_
_entity.id
_entity.type
_entity.pdbx_description
1 polymer ?
#
loop_
_entity_poly.entity_id
_entity_poly.type
_entity_poly.pdbx_seq_one_letter_code
_entity_poly.pdbx_strand_id
1 'polypeptide(L)'
;MSENTLLEARKAKFHYVREHVSPYPERYARTHELCEAAKLPDGVQDVCVAGRVTAIRRMGKLSFVTLSDMEGKLQIAVMRDEVGEDTYDFFKRGFDVGDFMGAEGEMFTTKVGEKTLRARCITFLGKAFRPLPEKFHSIQDTELCWRRRYLDLCMNGETRRRFLFKSQLVREIRRYLEDNGYIEIETPVLIDHPSGATARPFVAHHNALDMDVYLRIAPETYLKRAIVGGFTKVFEFARCFRNEGMDTTHLQDFTMLEGYCAYYNYRDNMRFLQDMLQTVITKIRGSAVISINGTEIDFGAEWAVVTFRELILKDCGIDIDEFKTAEALLQEIESRHIELNSTDDPKKLGRGNLIDLLYKKVSRPKMIAPTILIAHPTDLSPLARANDDDPEITDRFQLVINGAEIINAYSELVDPNEQRRRLQ
;
A
#
# COMPACT_ATOMS: atom_id res chain seq x y z
N MET A 1 27.38 -22.41 -11.39
CA MET A 1 28.31 -22.05 -10.29
C MET A 1 27.49 -21.91 -9.01
N SER A 2 28.00 -22.38 -7.88
CA SER A 2 27.31 -22.16 -6.61
C SER A 2 27.28 -20.65 -6.24
N GLU A 3 26.32 -20.22 -5.43
CA GLU A 3 26.21 -18.81 -4.96
C GLU A 3 27.50 -18.36 -4.24
N ASN A 4 28.15 -19.27 -3.49
CA ASN A 4 29.42 -19.02 -2.83
C ASN A 4 30.55 -18.75 -3.81
N THR A 5 30.62 -19.51 -4.92
CA THR A 5 31.66 -19.32 -5.96
C THR A 5 31.53 -17.94 -6.62
N LEU A 6 30.30 -17.52 -6.91
CA LEU A 6 30.02 -16.18 -7.46
C LEU A 6 30.36 -15.07 -6.47
N LEU A 7 30.05 -15.26 -5.19
CA LEU A 7 30.38 -14.31 -4.14
C LEU A 7 31.90 -14.08 -4.02
N GLU A 8 32.68 -15.16 -4.01
CA GLU A 8 34.15 -15.08 -3.92
C GLU A 8 34.77 -14.43 -5.19
N ALA A 9 34.25 -14.77 -6.37
CA ALA A 9 34.68 -14.10 -7.60
C ALA A 9 34.40 -12.57 -7.56
N ARG A 10 33.27 -12.15 -7.02
CA ARG A 10 32.93 -10.71 -6.88
C ARG A 10 33.76 -10.02 -5.80
N LYS A 11 34.13 -10.70 -4.72
CA LYS A 11 35.06 -10.19 -3.73
C LYS A 11 36.44 -9.94 -4.33
N ALA A 12 36.94 -10.90 -5.12
CA ALA A 12 38.22 -10.73 -5.82
C ALA A 12 38.20 -9.52 -6.77
N LYS A 13 37.15 -9.36 -7.55
CA LYS A 13 36.95 -8.15 -8.38
C LYS A 13 36.88 -6.85 -7.56
N PHE A 14 36.28 -6.91 -6.39
CA PHE A 14 36.23 -5.75 -5.52
C PHE A 14 37.59 -5.33 -4.98
N HIS A 15 38.50 -6.30 -4.68
CA HIS A 15 39.86 -5.98 -4.35
C HIS A 15 40.56 -5.26 -5.51
N TYR A 16 40.42 -5.78 -6.74
CA TYR A 16 40.90 -5.08 -7.92
C TYR A 16 40.35 -3.65 -8.06
N VAL A 17 39.05 -3.44 -7.85
CA VAL A 17 38.45 -2.10 -7.92
C VAL A 17 39.08 -1.17 -6.89
N ARG A 18 39.29 -1.62 -5.63
CA ARG A 18 39.88 -0.80 -4.55
C ARG A 18 41.33 -0.37 -4.83
N GLU A 19 42.07 -1.15 -5.60
CA GLU A 19 43.42 -0.81 -5.99
C GLU A 19 43.48 0.30 -7.07
N HIS A 20 42.39 0.52 -7.80
CA HIS A 20 42.34 1.44 -8.94
C HIS A 20 41.51 2.69 -8.67
N VAL A 21 40.44 2.59 -7.88
CA VAL A 21 39.52 3.71 -7.60
C VAL A 21 38.96 3.64 -6.18
N SER A 22 38.43 4.76 -5.68
CA SER A 22 37.57 4.75 -4.49
C SER A 22 36.25 4.05 -4.85
N PRO A 23 35.93 2.91 -4.24
CA PRO A 23 34.76 2.10 -4.66
C PRO A 23 33.43 2.68 -4.18
N TYR A 24 33.46 3.63 -3.24
CA TYR A 24 32.30 4.24 -2.62
C TYR A 24 32.52 5.75 -2.48
N PRO A 25 32.42 6.51 -3.59
CA PRO A 25 32.51 7.96 -3.52
C PRO A 25 31.39 8.51 -2.67
N GLU A 26 31.69 9.49 -1.83
CA GLU A 26 30.71 10.15 -0.95
C GLU A 26 29.57 10.79 -1.74
N ARG A 27 29.90 11.32 -2.93
CA ARG A 27 28.95 12.01 -3.79
C ARG A 27 29.20 11.69 -5.26
N TYR A 28 28.14 11.60 -6.03
CA TYR A 28 28.16 11.63 -7.48
C TYR A 28 27.10 12.63 -7.99
N ALA A 29 27.54 13.67 -8.68
CA ALA A 29 26.67 14.73 -9.19
C ALA A 29 26.12 14.32 -10.56
N ARG A 30 24.86 13.88 -10.61
CA ARG A 30 24.14 13.65 -11.86
C ARG A 30 23.39 14.91 -12.29
N THR A 31 23.29 15.13 -13.60
CA THR A 31 22.51 16.22 -14.19
C THR A 31 21.07 15.82 -14.50
N HIS A 32 20.83 14.54 -14.79
CA HIS A 32 19.52 14.01 -15.18
C HIS A 32 19.22 12.66 -14.52
N GLU A 33 17.94 12.40 -14.27
CA GLU A 33 17.44 11.04 -14.05
C GLU A 33 17.48 10.23 -15.36
N LEU A 34 17.51 8.90 -15.29
CA LEU A 34 17.60 8.07 -16.51
C LEU A 34 16.41 8.28 -17.45
N CYS A 35 15.21 8.45 -16.90
CA CYS A 35 14.00 8.70 -17.69
C CYS A 35 13.98 10.06 -18.38
N GLU A 36 14.64 11.08 -17.79
CA GLU A 36 14.80 12.40 -18.37
C GLU A 36 15.86 12.38 -19.48
N ALA A 37 17.02 11.79 -19.20
CA ALA A 37 18.09 11.63 -20.17
C ALA A 37 17.62 10.89 -21.43
N ALA A 38 16.79 9.84 -21.27
CA ALA A 38 16.24 9.09 -22.38
C ALA A 38 15.35 9.92 -23.35
N LYS A 39 14.86 11.07 -22.91
CA LYS A 39 14.02 11.99 -23.72
C LYS A 39 14.81 13.10 -24.39
N LEU A 40 16.07 13.28 -24.03
CA LEU A 40 16.90 14.35 -24.60
C LEU A 40 17.14 14.13 -26.10
N PRO A 41 17.25 15.20 -26.92
CA PRO A 41 17.62 15.09 -28.32
C PRO A 41 19.04 14.53 -28.48
N ASP A 42 19.35 14.02 -29.68
CA ASP A 42 20.71 13.62 -30.04
C ASP A 42 21.65 14.84 -30.08
N GLY A 43 22.90 14.62 -29.68
CA GLY A 43 23.94 15.66 -29.67
C GLY A 43 24.00 16.48 -28.36
N VAL A 44 23.08 16.26 -27.40
CA VAL A 44 23.18 16.90 -26.08
C VAL A 44 24.40 16.38 -25.35
N GLN A 45 25.32 17.28 -25.00
CA GLN A 45 26.57 17.02 -24.33
C GLN A 45 26.45 17.13 -22.80
N ASP A 46 27.45 16.66 -22.09
CA ASP A 46 27.61 16.80 -20.64
C ASP A 46 26.45 16.22 -19.82
N VAL A 47 25.78 15.21 -20.40
CA VAL A 47 24.74 14.46 -19.70
C VAL A 47 25.40 13.49 -18.73
N CYS A 48 25.18 13.73 -17.43
CA CYS A 48 25.70 12.91 -16.35
C CYS A 48 24.56 12.15 -15.68
N VAL A 49 24.65 10.81 -15.68
CA VAL A 49 23.61 9.91 -15.14
C VAL A 49 24.24 8.86 -14.23
N ALA A 50 23.43 8.31 -13.33
CA ALA A 50 23.83 7.21 -12.48
C ALA A 50 22.70 6.18 -12.33
N GLY A 51 23.07 4.91 -12.17
CA GLY A 51 22.07 3.86 -11.98
C GLY A 51 22.70 2.50 -11.68
N ARG A 52 21.85 1.54 -11.42
CA ARG A 52 22.25 0.13 -11.26
C ARG A 52 22.45 -0.51 -12.62
N VAL A 53 23.60 -1.17 -12.80
CA VAL A 53 23.88 -1.99 -13.97
C VAL A 53 22.97 -3.21 -13.98
N THR A 54 22.07 -3.27 -14.96
CA THR A 54 21.11 -4.38 -15.11
C THR A 54 21.45 -5.31 -16.28
N ALA A 55 22.28 -4.87 -17.23
CA ALA A 55 22.83 -5.70 -18.29
C ALA A 55 24.17 -5.16 -18.76
N ILE A 56 25.04 -6.06 -19.21
CA ILE A 56 26.30 -5.76 -19.90
C ILE A 56 26.38 -6.64 -21.13
N ARG A 57 26.51 -6.04 -22.31
CA ARG A 57 26.77 -6.73 -23.59
C ARG A 57 28.13 -6.27 -24.10
N ARG A 58 29.10 -7.18 -24.14
CA ARG A 58 30.46 -6.89 -24.56
C ARG A 58 30.68 -7.28 -26.04
N MET A 59 31.17 -6.36 -26.86
CA MET A 59 31.38 -6.51 -28.31
C MET A 59 32.75 -5.95 -28.69
N GLY A 60 33.82 -6.69 -28.30
CA GLY A 60 35.18 -6.27 -28.59
C GLY A 60 35.60 -4.97 -27.90
N LYS A 61 35.77 -3.88 -28.68
CA LYS A 61 36.14 -2.55 -28.20
C LYS A 61 34.94 -1.68 -27.75
N LEU A 62 33.71 -2.23 -27.88
CA LEU A 62 32.46 -1.58 -27.49
C LEU A 62 31.73 -2.45 -26.49
N SER A 63 31.17 -1.85 -25.47
CA SER A 63 30.23 -2.51 -24.56
C SER A 63 28.97 -1.68 -24.39
N PHE A 64 27.82 -2.31 -24.39
CA PHE A 64 26.57 -1.68 -24.01
C PHE A 64 26.20 -2.09 -22.59
N VAL A 65 25.92 -1.08 -21.75
CA VAL A 65 25.49 -1.27 -20.37
C VAL A 65 24.08 -0.70 -20.25
N THR A 66 23.17 -1.44 -19.65
CA THR A 66 21.87 -0.89 -19.29
C THR A 66 21.91 -0.46 -17.84
N LEU A 67 21.74 0.83 -17.58
CA LEU A 67 21.48 1.38 -16.25
C LEU A 67 19.98 1.42 -15.97
N SER A 68 19.62 1.21 -14.73
CA SER A 68 18.24 1.36 -14.24
C SER A 68 18.23 2.09 -12.92
N ASP A 69 17.31 3.02 -12.76
CA ASP A 69 16.96 3.69 -11.50
C ASP A 69 15.49 3.40 -11.10
N MET A 70 14.90 4.30 -10.33
CA MET A 70 13.52 4.15 -9.85
C MET A 70 12.49 4.20 -10.99
N GLU A 71 12.67 5.10 -11.96
CA GLU A 71 11.66 5.40 -12.99
C GLU A 71 12.06 5.03 -14.40
N GLY A 72 13.36 4.81 -14.65
CA GLY A 72 13.86 4.67 -16.01
C GLY A 72 14.93 3.60 -16.23
N LYS A 73 15.23 3.44 -17.50
CA LYS A 73 16.37 2.68 -18.00
C LYS A 73 17.03 3.50 -19.12
N LEU A 74 18.35 3.46 -19.16
CA LEU A 74 19.10 4.07 -20.23
C LEU A 74 20.22 3.14 -20.66
N GLN A 75 20.45 3.04 -21.95
CA GLN A 75 21.60 2.34 -22.51
C GLN A 75 22.81 3.28 -22.49
N ILE A 76 23.96 2.78 -22.06
CA ILE A 76 25.26 3.46 -22.06
C ILE A 76 26.17 2.72 -23.03
N ALA A 77 26.73 3.41 -23.99
CA ALA A 77 27.78 2.88 -24.85
C ALA A 77 29.15 3.23 -24.28
N VAL A 78 29.87 2.22 -23.84
CA VAL A 78 31.25 2.36 -23.34
C VAL A 78 32.18 1.90 -24.47
N MET A 79 32.86 2.84 -25.13
CA MET A 79 33.76 2.59 -26.22
C MET A 79 35.20 2.83 -25.78
N ARG A 80 36.11 1.90 -26.10
CA ARG A 80 37.52 1.99 -25.72
C ARG A 80 38.17 3.28 -26.22
N ASP A 81 37.84 3.68 -27.45
CA ASP A 81 38.41 4.85 -28.11
C ASP A 81 37.90 6.17 -27.52
N GLU A 82 36.75 6.16 -26.80
CA GLU A 82 36.17 7.34 -26.13
C GLU A 82 36.60 7.44 -24.66
N VAL A 83 36.50 6.34 -23.90
CA VAL A 83 36.83 6.36 -22.46
C VAL A 83 38.31 6.11 -22.17
N GLY A 84 39.11 5.76 -23.16
CA GLY A 84 40.50 5.34 -23.04
C GLY A 84 40.70 3.86 -22.71
N GLU A 85 41.88 3.32 -23.07
CA GLU A 85 42.16 1.90 -22.94
C GLU A 85 42.15 1.41 -21.49
N ASP A 86 42.79 2.16 -20.59
CA ASP A 86 42.89 1.79 -19.17
C ASP A 86 41.52 1.77 -18.49
N THR A 87 40.69 2.78 -18.78
CA THR A 87 39.34 2.86 -18.26
C THR A 87 38.45 1.75 -18.80
N TYR A 88 38.60 1.41 -20.07
CA TYR A 88 37.86 0.30 -20.70
C TYR A 88 38.25 -1.06 -20.12
N ASP A 89 39.55 -1.29 -19.88
CA ASP A 89 40.01 -2.51 -19.24
C ASP A 89 39.62 -2.60 -17.77
N PHE A 90 39.66 -1.48 -17.03
CA PHE A 90 39.08 -1.38 -15.69
C PHE A 90 37.58 -1.73 -15.70
N PHE A 91 36.82 -1.19 -16.65
CA PHE A 91 35.39 -1.54 -16.80
C PHE A 91 35.19 -3.05 -16.99
N LYS A 92 35.94 -3.66 -17.88
CA LYS A 92 35.80 -5.09 -18.16
C LYS A 92 36.13 -5.99 -16.97
N ARG A 93 37.12 -5.62 -16.16
CA ARG A 93 37.56 -6.40 -15.00
C ARG A 93 36.79 -6.13 -13.73
N GLY A 94 36.37 -4.87 -13.52
CA GLY A 94 35.79 -4.39 -12.27
C GLY A 94 34.27 -4.49 -12.17
N PHE A 95 33.55 -4.25 -13.28
CA PHE A 95 32.10 -4.16 -13.26
C PHE A 95 31.39 -5.50 -13.50
N ASP A 96 30.31 -5.68 -12.71
CA ASP A 96 29.35 -6.78 -12.85
C ASP A 96 27.91 -6.25 -12.93
N VAL A 97 27.02 -7.11 -13.41
CA VAL A 97 25.57 -6.86 -13.29
C VAL A 97 25.19 -6.79 -11.82
N GLY A 98 24.46 -5.75 -11.45
CA GLY A 98 24.09 -5.42 -10.08
C GLY A 98 24.85 -4.24 -9.48
N ASP A 99 26.07 -3.93 -9.98
CA ASP A 99 26.87 -2.81 -9.50
C ASP A 99 26.20 -1.46 -9.79
N PHE A 100 26.67 -0.42 -9.13
CA PHE A 100 26.29 0.95 -9.44
C PHE A 100 27.35 1.64 -10.28
N MET A 101 26.91 2.35 -11.30
CA MET A 101 27.75 3.04 -12.27
C MET A 101 27.23 4.45 -12.53
N GLY A 102 28.14 5.42 -12.56
CA GLY A 102 27.93 6.72 -13.15
C GLY A 102 28.50 6.75 -14.57
N ALA A 103 27.88 7.52 -15.45
CA ALA A 103 28.36 7.77 -16.81
C ALA A 103 28.10 9.21 -17.22
N GLU A 104 29.07 9.81 -17.90
CA GLU A 104 28.99 11.16 -18.45
C GLU A 104 29.33 11.12 -19.95
N GLY A 105 28.55 11.85 -20.76
CA GLY A 105 28.80 11.89 -22.20
C GLY A 105 27.73 12.59 -23.02
N GLU A 106 27.55 12.12 -24.25
CA GLU A 106 26.67 12.67 -25.25
C GLU A 106 25.50 11.72 -25.56
N MET A 107 24.31 12.28 -25.70
CA MET A 107 23.13 11.54 -26.11
C MET A 107 23.11 11.29 -27.62
N PHE A 108 22.84 10.05 -28.03
CA PHE A 108 22.64 9.70 -29.43
C PHE A 108 21.65 8.53 -29.56
N THR A 109 21.17 8.33 -30.79
CA THR A 109 20.32 7.19 -31.11
C THR A 109 21.11 6.18 -31.94
N THR A 110 21.10 4.91 -31.51
CA THR A 110 21.77 3.83 -32.24
C THR A 110 21.07 3.54 -33.57
N LYS A 111 21.75 2.83 -34.48
CA LYS A 111 21.17 2.43 -35.79
C LYS A 111 19.87 1.59 -35.67
N VAL A 112 19.65 0.96 -34.52
CA VAL A 112 18.44 0.19 -34.21
C VAL A 112 17.38 0.97 -33.47
N GLY A 113 17.54 2.30 -33.32
CA GLY A 113 16.59 3.19 -32.68
C GLY A 113 16.67 3.26 -31.15
N GLU A 114 17.68 2.67 -30.51
CA GLU A 114 17.83 2.71 -29.05
C GLU A 114 18.50 4.00 -28.58
N LYS A 115 17.83 4.74 -27.70
CA LYS A 115 18.38 5.96 -27.09
C LYS A 115 19.52 5.60 -26.13
N THR A 116 20.67 6.20 -26.33
CA THR A 116 21.93 5.77 -25.73
C THR A 116 22.80 6.96 -25.32
N LEU A 117 23.45 6.89 -24.18
CA LEU A 117 24.53 7.80 -23.80
C LEU A 117 25.86 7.24 -24.28
N ARG A 118 26.60 7.95 -25.14
CA ARG A 118 27.99 7.70 -25.50
C ARG A 118 28.88 8.21 -24.35
N ALA A 119 29.40 7.28 -23.56
CA ALA A 119 30.17 7.65 -22.39
C ALA A 119 31.59 8.16 -22.79
N ARG A 120 31.95 9.34 -22.31
CA ARG A 120 33.33 9.89 -22.27
C ARG A 120 34.01 9.54 -20.95
N CYS A 121 33.21 9.48 -19.87
CA CYS A 121 33.69 9.09 -18.55
C CYS A 121 32.72 8.08 -17.91
N ILE A 122 33.28 7.15 -17.14
CA ILE A 122 32.52 6.23 -16.30
C ILE A 122 33.09 6.24 -14.89
N THR A 123 32.22 6.13 -13.90
CA THR A 123 32.60 6.11 -12.50
C THR A 123 32.03 4.87 -11.81
N PHE A 124 32.85 4.20 -11.03
CA PHE A 124 32.40 3.11 -10.18
C PHE A 124 31.79 3.68 -8.90
N LEU A 125 30.52 3.31 -8.60
CA LEU A 125 29.76 3.90 -7.48
C LEU A 125 29.45 2.88 -6.38
N GLY A 126 29.58 1.58 -6.64
CA GLY A 126 29.34 0.57 -5.62
C GLY A 126 29.24 -0.84 -6.16
N LYS A 127 29.70 -1.81 -5.36
CA LYS A 127 29.72 -3.23 -5.70
C LYS A 127 28.50 -3.97 -5.17
N ALA A 128 27.87 -4.76 -6.03
CA ALA A 128 26.91 -5.77 -5.66
C ALA A 128 27.60 -7.12 -5.45
N PHE A 129 27.82 -7.50 -4.20
CA PHE A 129 28.50 -8.77 -3.90
C PHE A 129 27.65 -10.01 -4.22
N ARG A 130 26.33 -9.93 -4.00
CA ARG A 130 25.43 -11.00 -4.38
C ARG A 130 24.86 -10.75 -5.78
N PRO A 131 24.76 -11.78 -6.64
CA PRO A 131 24.13 -11.62 -7.93
C PRO A 131 22.65 -11.25 -7.77
N LEU A 132 22.14 -10.44 -8.69
CA LEU A 132 20.70 -10.27 -8.82
C LEU A 132 20.08 -11.61 -9.31
N PRO A 133 18.85 -11.93 -8.92
CA PRO A 133 18.10 -13.05 -9.49
C PRO A 133 18.09 -12.98 -11.02
N GLU A 134 18.03 -14.15 -11.70
CA GLU A 134 18.09 -14.18 -13.16
C GLU A 134 16.96 -13.37 -13.81
N LYS A 135 17.34 -12.57 -14.83
CA LYS A 135 16.48 -11.58 -15.47
C LYS A 135 15.23 -12.11 -16.16
N PHE A 136 15.23 -13.38 -16.54
CA PHE A 136 14.18 -13.95 -17.41
C PHE A 136 12.94 -14.41 -16.64
N HIS A 137 13.03 -14.50 -15.34
CA HIS A 137 11.88 -14.76 -14.46
C HIS A 137 11.92 -13.68 -13.39
N SER A 138 11.04 -12.63 -13.53
CA SER A 138 10.66 -11.80 -12.39
C SER A 138 10.54 -12.74 -11.19
N ILE A 139 11.01 -12.33 -10.01
CA ILE A 139 10.86 -13.17 -8.82
C ILE A 139 9.36 -13.55 -8.75
N GLN A 140 9.05 -14.80 -9.13
CA GLN A 140 7.67 -15.30 -9.16
C GLN A 140 7.25 -15.84 -7.80
N ASP A 141 8.24 -16.16 -6.96
CA ASP A 141 8.00 -16.57 -5.59
C ASP A 141 7.49 -15.38 -4.77
N THR A 142 6.19 -15.38 -4.49
CA THR A 142 5.49 -14.34 -3.75
C THR A 142 6.06 -14.17 -2.34
N GLU A 143 6.43 -15.26 -1.68
CA GLU A 143 7.02 -15.22 -0.34
C GLU A 143 8.40 -14.56 -0.36
N LEU A 144 9.23 -14.90 -1.35
CA LEU A 144 10.52 -14.25 -1.54
C LEU A 144 10.38 -12.75 -1.84
N CYS A 145 9.40 -12.36 -2.66
CA CYS A 145 9.08 -10.94 -2.92
C CYS A 145 8.72 -10.19 -1.63
N TRP A 146 8.00 -10.80 -0.74
CA TRP A 146 7.62 -10.17 0.53
C TRP A 146 8.77 -10.12 1.53
N ARG A 147 9.50 -11.23 1.69
CA ARG A 147 10.64 -11.31 2.62
C ARG A 147 11.84 -10.49 2.17
N ARG A 148 12.04 -10.35 0.86
CA ARG A 148 13.15 -9.58 0.26
C ARG A 148 12.63 -8.48 -0.65
N ARG A 149 11.78 -7.61 -0.11
CA ARG A 149 11.12 -6.52 -0.85
C ARG A 149 12.11 -5.66 -1.65
N TYR A 150 13.33 -5.47 -1.18
CA TYR A 150 14.38 -4.74 -1.88
C TYR A 150 14.78 -5.40 -3.22
N LEU A 151 14.77 -6.74 -3.30
CA LEU A 151 15.01 -7.45 -4.57
C LEU A 151 13.81 -7.31 -5.51
N ASP A 152 12.60 -7.46 -5.00
CA ASP A 152 11.38 -7.24 -5.78
C ASP A 152 11.35 -5.82 -6.36
N LEU A 153 11.68 -4.79 -5.55
CA LEU A 153 11.80 -3.41 -6.03
C LEU A 153 12.90 -3.23 -7.09
N CYS A 154 14.01 -3.97 -7.01
CA CYS A 154 15.06 -3.92 -8.02
C CYS A 154 14.62 -4.54 -9.37
N MET A 155 13.87 -5.63 -9.31
CA MET A 155 13.58 -6.46 -10.47
C MET A 155 12.21 -6.17 -11.10
N ASN A 156 11.24 -5.74 -10.30
CA ASN A 156 9.85 -5.60 -10.68
C ASN A 156 9.41 -4.13 -10.73
N GLY A 157 9.29 -3.59 -11.95
CA GLY A 157 8.83 -2.21 -12.14
C GLY A 157 7.37 -1.99 -11.73
N GLU A 158 6.54 -3.04 -11.77
CA GLU A 158 5.15 -2.94 -11.33
C GLU A 158 5.08 -2.74 -9.81
N THR A 159 5.89 -3.46 -9.04
CA THR A 159 5.99 -3.24 -7.59
C THR A 159 6.39 -1.79 -7.28
N ARG A 160 7.40 -1.24 -7.99
CA ARG A 160 7.78 0.17 -7.82
C ARG A 160 6.61 1.12 -8.11
N ARG A 161 5.88 0.91 -9.22
CA ARG A 161 4.70 1.73 -9.56
C ARG A 161 3.62 1.68 -8.49
N ARG A 162 3.38 0.51 -7.86
CA ARG A 162 2.43 0.39 -6.74
C ARG A 162 2.84 1.26 -5.54
N PHE A 163 4.13 1.29 -5.19
CA PHE A 163 4.63 2.15 -4.10
C PHE A 163 4.50 3.63 -4.43
N LEU A 164 4.84 4.03 -5.67
CA LEU A 164 4.67 5.41 -6.13
C LEU A 164 3.20 5.82 -6.12
N PHE A 165 2.32 4.96 -6.63
CA PHE A 165 0.88 5.19 -6.61
C PHE A 165 0.35 5.35 -5.18
N LYS A 166 0.76 4.47 -4.24
CA LYS A 166 0.38 4.60 -2.83
C LYS A 166 0.82 5.96 -2.25
N SER A 167 2.05 6.38 -2.54
CA SER A 167 2.56 7.67 -2.08
C SER A 167 1.76 8.85 -2.64
N GLN A 168 1.40 8.80 -3.93
CA GLN A 168 0.56 9.81 -4.57
C GLN A 168 -0.86 9.81 -3.97
N LEU A 169 -1.45 8.64 -3.77
CA LEU A 169 -2.78 8.49 -3.19
C LEU A 169 -2.86 9.14 -1.80
N VAL A 170 -1.93 8.81 -0.91
CA VAL A 170 -1.89 9.39 0.44
C VAL A 170 -1.72 10.91 0.38
N ARG A 171 -0.86 11.42 -0.50
CA ARG A 171 -0.66 12.86 -0.67
C ARG A 171 -1.93 13.58 -1.14
N GLU A 172 -2.63 13.02 -2.14
CA GLU A 172 -3.82 13.68 -2.68
C GLU A 172 -5.03 13.56 -1.75
N ILE A 173 -5.17 12.46 -0.99
CA ILE A 173 -6.18 12.37 0.08
C ILE A 173 -5.89 13.41 1.16
N ARG A 174 -4.64 13.54 1.64
CA ARG A 174 -4.26 14.55 2.63
C ARG A 174 -4.61 15.95 2.16
N ARG A 175 -4.23 16.30 0.93
CA ARG A 175 -4.56 17.60 0.34
C ARG A 175 -6.06 17.82 0.27
N TYR A 176 -6.84 16.82 -0.17
CA TYR A 176 -8.29 16.94 -0.24
C TYR A 176 -8.91 17.22 1.13
N LEU A 177 -8.46 16.54 2.17
CA LEU A 177 -8.92 16.74 3.54
C LEU A 177 -8.59 18.15 4.05
N GLU A 178 -7.34 18.60 3.86
CA GLU A 178 -6.87 19.93 4.25
C GLU A 178 -7.66 21.04 3.51
N ASP A 179 -7.83 20.89 2.19
CA ASP A 179 -8.61 21.83 1.35
C ASP A 179 -10.08 21.92 1.80
N ASN A 180 -10.61 20.89 2.48
CA ASN A 180 -11.94 20.85 3.05
C ASN A 180 -11.99 21.19 4.56
N GLY A 181 -10.90 21.76 5.08
CA GLY A 181 -10.81 22.31 6.43
C GLY A 181 -10.57 21.28 7.54
N TYR A 182 -10.14 20.06 7.19
CA TYR A 182 -9.67 19.11 8.17
C TYR A 182 -8.23 19.43 8.60
N ILE A 183 -7.94 19.25 9.88
CA ILE A 183 -6.61 19.46 10.46
C ILE A 183 -6.00 18.10 10.75
N GLU A 184 -4.80 17.85 10.20
CA GLU A 184 -4.04 16.64 10.55
C GLU A 184 -3.44 16.80 11.95
N ILE A 185 -3.68 15.82 12.81
CA ILE A 185 -3.10 15.78 14.15
C ILE A 185 -2.45 14.43 14.39
N GLU A 186 -1.49 14.40 15.28
CA GLU A 186 -0.85 13.16 15.72
C GLU A 186 -1.31 12.82 17.14
N THR A 187 -1.74 11.57 17.34
CA THR A 187 -2.18 11.06 18.62
C THR A 187 -1.20 10.02 19.17
N PRO A 188 -1.21 9.73 20.49
CA PRO A 188 -0.27 8.80 21.09
C PRO A 188 -0.31 7.40 20.47
N VAL A 189 0.87 6.83 20.22
CA VAL A 189 1.04 5.44 19.80
C VAL A 189 1.07 4.49 20.99
N LEU A 190 1.71 4.91 22.09
CA LEU A 190 1.68 4.19 23.37
C LEU A 190 0.52 4.73 24.20
N ILE A 191 -0.37 3.84 24.59
CA ILE A 191 -1.60 4.16 25.32
C ILE A 191 -1.70 3.28 26.58
N ASP A 192 -2.41 3.78 27.57
CA ASP A 192 -2.64 3.08 28.84
C ASP A 192 -3.75 2.01 28.74
N HIS A 193 -4.72 2.22 27.84
CA HIS A 193 -5.83 1.30 27.61
C HIS A 193 -6.14 1.17 26.12
N PRO A 194 -6.16 -0.04 25.54
CA PRO A 194 -6.55 -0.25 24.16
C PRO A 194 -8.02 0.11 23.97
N SER A 195 -8.34 0.91 22.93
CA SER A 195 -9.67 1.41 22.69
C SER A 195 -9.87 1.77 21.20
N GLY A 196 -11.12 1.97 20.77
CA GLY A 196 -11.48 2.39 19.43
C GLY A 196 -11.66 1.24 18.43
N ALA A 197 -11.41 -0.01 18.82
CA ALA A 197 -11.67 -1.19 18.02
C ALA A 197 -11.73 -2.43 18.91
N THR A 198 -12.30 -3.53 18.37
CA THR A 198 -12.23 -4.84 19.00
C THR A 198 -11.06 -5.60 18.37
N ALA A 199 -9.87 -5.47 18.98
CA ALA A 199 -8.67 -6.15 18.50
C ALA A 199 -7.73 -6.44 19.68
N ARG A 200 -6.90 -7.48 19.54
CA ARG A 200 -5.89 -7.82 20.57
C ARG A 200 -4.69 -6.87 20.42
N PRO A 201 -4.30 -6.14 21.48
CA PRO A 201 -3.16 -5.21 21.43
C PRO A 201 -1.81 -5.93 21.57
N PHE A 202 -0.73 -5.27 21.14
CA PHE A 202 0.62 -5.56 21.61
C PHE A 202 0.86 -4.85 22.93
N VAL A 203 1.48 -5.55 23.88
CA VAL A 203 1.81 -5.04 25.22
C VAL A 203 3.29 -4.73 25.28
N ALA A 204 3.66 -3.61 25.90
CA ALA A 204 5.03 -3.22 26.21
C ALA A 204 5.11 -2.72 27.66
N HIS A 205 6.28 -2.81 28.29
CA HIS A 205 6.50 -2.31 29.64
C HIS A 205 7.18 -0.94 29.62
N HIS A 206 6.59 0.04 30.32
CA HIS A 206 7.15 1.38 30.48
C HIS A 206 8.04 1.44 31.70
N ASN A 207 9.37 1.32 31.52
CA ASN A 207 10.33 1.18 32.61
C ASN A 207 10.28 2.33 33.64
N ALA A 208 10.11 3.57 33.22
CA ALA A 208 10.12 4.72 34.11
C ALA A 208 8.86 4.86 34.97
N LEU A 209 7.75 4.29 34.53
CA LEU A 209 6.46 4.32 35.23
C LEU A 209 6.14 2.97 35.89
N ASP A 210 6.94 1.93 35.61
CA ASP A 210 6.76 0.55 36.09
C ASP A 210 5.33 0.05 35.83
N MET A 211 4.84 0.23 34.58
CA MET A 211 3.49 -0.14 34.17
C MET A 211 3.46 -0.68 32.75
N ASP A 212 2.47 -1.51 32.47
CA ASP A 212 2.21 -1.96 31.12
C ASP A 212 1.53 -0.85 30.29
N VAL A 213 1.98 -0.72 29.07
CA VAL A 213 1.40 0.15 28.04
C VAL A 213 1.13 -0.67 26.78
N TYR A 214 0.24 -0.16 25.94
CA TYR A 214 -0.22 -0.86 24.76
C TYR A 214 0.12 -0.06 23.51
N LEU A 215 0.48 -0.75 22.44
CA LEU A 215 0.49 -0.14 21.10
C LEU A 215 -0.95 0.04 20.65
N ARG A 216 -1.31 1.23 20.16
CA ARG A 216 -2.69 1.57 19.77
C ARG A 216 -3.22 0.65 18.69
N ILE A 217 -4.47 0.24 18.82
CA ILE A 217 -5.23 -0.54 17.84
C ILE A 217 -6.04 0.36 16.89
N ALA A 218 -6.33 1.60 17.30
CA ALA A 218 -6.99 2.66 16.55
C ALA A 218 -6.69 4.04 17.19
N PRO A 219 -6.74 5.16 16.45
CA PRO A 219 -6.60 6.52 17.00
C PRO A 219 -7.95 7.11 17.50
N GLU A 220 -9.07 6.43 17.29
CA GLU A 220 -10.46 6.89 17.44
C GLU A 220 -10.70 7.72 18.68
N THR A 221 -10.41 7.18 19.88
CA THR A 221 -10.74 7.87 21.13
C THR A 221 -9.97 9.16 21.34
N TYR A 222 -8.73 9.25 20.83
CA TYR A 222 -7.94 10.48 20.91
C TYR A 222 -8.42 11.53 19.89
N LEU A 223 -8.81 11.12 18.69
CA LEU A 223 -9.39 12.02 17.69
C LEU A 223 -10.74 12.57 18.19
N LYS A 224 -11.58 11.76 18.83
CA LYS A 224 -12.81 12.22 19.48
C LYS A 224 -12.55 13.21 20.62
N ARG A 225 -11.48 12.99 21.43
CA ARG A 225 -11.05 13.96 22.46
C ARG A 225 -10.65 15.31 21.85
N ALA A 226 -10.03 15.31 20.66
CA ALA A 226 -9.72 16.55 19.95
C ALA A 226 -10.99 17.30 19.53
N ILE A 227 -12.04 16.58 19.05
CA ILE A 227 -13.36 17.18 18.78
C ILE A 227 -13.96 17.77 20.05
N VAL A 228 -13.93 17.06 21.17
CA VAL A 228 -14.38 17.58 22.49
C VAL A 228 -13.56 18.80 22.90
N GLY A 229 -12.28 18.84 22.56
CA GLY A 229 -11.37 19.98 22.79
C GLY A 229 -11.65 21.22 21.93
N GLY A 230 -12.61 21.14 20.99
CA GLY A 230 -13.05 22.28 20.18
C GLY A 230 -12.62 22.26 18.71
N PHE A 231 -11.90 21.24 18.26
CA PHE A 231 -11.69 21.04 16.83
C PHE A 231 -12.99 20.63 16.15
N THR A 232 -13.27 21.19 14.97
CA THR A 232 -14.47 20.83 14.21
C THR A 232 -14.24 19.72 13.21
N LYS A 233 -13.02 19.61 12.67
CA LYS A 233 -12.60 18.60 11.70
C LYS A 233 -11.17 18.20 11.94
N VAL A 234 -10.92 16.93 12.20
CA VAL A 234 -9.57 16.37 12.41
C VAL A 234 -9.40 15.08 11.65
N PHE A 235 -8.15 14.74 11.30
CA PHE A 235 -7.79 13.45 10.74
C PHE A 235 -6.37 13.04 11.13
N GLU A 236 -6.07 11.75 10.98
CA GLU A 236 -4.73 11.20 11.17
C GLU A 236 -4.50 10.03 10.21
N PHE A 237 -3.35 10.02 9.55
CA PHE A 237 -2.79 8.79 8.97
C PHE A 237 -2.03 8.03 10.05
N ALA A 238 -2.76 7.22 10.79
CA ALA A 238 -2.31 6.56 11.99
C ALA A 238 -1.62 5.22 11.72
N ARG A 239 -0.48 4.97 12.35
CA ARG A 239 0.07 3.63 12.45
C ARG A 239 -0.64 2.88 13.57
N CYS A 240 -1.31 1.77 13.22
CA CYS A 240 -2.06 0.95 14.16
C CYS A 240 -1.49 -0.46 14.23
N PHE A 241 -1.72 -1.13 15.37
CA PHE A 241 -1.09 -2.41 15.70
C PHE A 241 -2.15 -3.37 16.25
N ARG A 242 -2.30 -4.56 15.62
CA ARG A 242 -3.25 -5.59 16.05
C ARG A 242 -2.52 -6.93 16.13
N ASN A 243 -2.45 -7.52 17.31
CA ASN A 243 -1.75 -8.78 17.58
C ASN A 243 -2.66 -9.98 17.28
N GLU A 244 -3.00 -10.13 16.02
CA GLU A 244 -3.91 -11.13 15.49
C GLU A 244 -3.22 -11.96 14.39
N GLY A 245 -3.95 -12.88 13.76
CA GLY A 245 -3.42 -13.69 12.68
C GLY A 245 -2.98 -12.88 11.46
N MET A 246 -2.05 -13.43 10.69
CA MET A 246 -1.61 -12.86 9.41
C MET A 246 -2.24 -13.59 8.24
N ASP A 247 -2.71 -12.85 7.25
CA ASP A 247 -3.08 -13.36 5.94
C ASP A 247 -2.67 -12.38 4.83
N THR A 248 -3.15 -12.60 3.61
CA THR A 248 -2.82 -11.73 2.46
C THR A 248 -3.42 -10.33 2.56
N THR A 249 -4.35 -10.11 3.48
CA THR A 249 -5.11 -8.86 3.65
C THR A 249 -4.91 -8.20 5.02
N HIS A 250 -4.37 -8.93 5.99
CA HIS A 250 -4.19 -8.47 7.37
C HIS A 250 -2.72 -8.51 7.78
N LEU A 251 -2.19 -7.34 8.14
CA LEU A 251 -0.87 -7.16 8.76
C LEU A 251 -1.05 -6.75 10.22
N GLN A 252 -0.10 -7.13 11.08
CA GLN A 252 -0.13 -6.75 12.49
C GLN A 252 0.14 -5.27 12.71
N ASP A 253 0.89 -4.63 11.80
CA ASP A 253 1.10 -3.19 11.79
C ASP A 253 0.72 -2.62 10.42
N PHE A 254 -0.16 -1.63 10.41
CA PHE A 254 -0.70 -1.05 9.18
C PHE A 254 -1.02 0.43 9.36
N THR A 255 -1.18 1.13 8.25
CA THR A 255 -1.62 2.53 8.26
C THR A 255 -3.12 2.59 8.05
N MET A 256 -3.80 3.28 8.96
CA MET A 256 -5.23 3.60 8.92
C MET A 256 -5.39 5.11 8.73
N LEU A 257 -6.33 5.53 7.91
CA LEU A 257 -6.81 6.90 7.89
C LEU A 257 -8.10 6.96 8.68
N GLU A 258 -8.13 7.79 9.71
CA GLU A 258 -9.36 8.15 10.41
C GLU A 258 -9.58 9.66 10.37
N GLY A 259 -10.83 10.08 10.22
CA GLY A 259 -11.23 11.47 10.22
C GLY A 259 -12.58 11.67 10.92
N TYR A 260 -12.69 12.76 11.68
CA TYR A 260 -13.86 13.10 12.46
C TYR A 260 -14.31 14.52 12.14
N CYS A 261 -15.61 14.70 11.96
CA CYS A 261 -16.23 15.98 11.67
C CYS A 261 -17.42 16.22 12.59
N ALA A 262 -17.35 17.28 13.37
CA ALA A 262 -18.46 17.72 14.19
C ALA A 262 -19.64 18.20 13.30
N TYR A 263 -20.86 17.97 13.76
CA TYR A 263 -22.12 18.40 13.13
C TYR A 263 -22.44 17.71 11.79
N TYR A 264 -21.65 16.72 11.35
CA TYR A 264 -21.97 15.85 10.22
C TYR A 264 -22.68 14.58 10.70
N ASN A 265 -23.58 14.07 9.89
CA ASN A 265 -24.13 12.72 10.05
C ASN A 265 -23.51 11.76 9.03
N TYR A 266 -23.86 10.48 9.12
CA TYR A 266 -23.31 9.46 8.21
C TYR A 266 -23.60 9.74 6.73
N ARG A 267 -24.73 10.37 6.39
CA ARG A 267 -25.09 10.73 5.00
C ARG A 267 -24.23 11.87 4.45
N ASP A 268 -23.84 12.83 5.29
CA ASP A 268 -22.88 13.87 4.92
C ASP A 268 -21.51 13.26 4.65
N ASN A 269 -21.08 12.33 5.50
CA ASN A 269 -19.84 11.59 5.30
C ASN A 269 -19.86 10.72 4.04
N MET A 270 -20.99 10.06 3.72
CA MET A 270 -21.15 9.31 2.47
C MET A 270 -20.84 10.18 1.25
N ARG A 271 -21.48 11.35 1.16
CA ARG A 271 -21.26 12.29 0.04
C ARG A 271 -19.84 12.79 -0.01
N PHE A 272 -19.31 13.21 1.15
CA PHE A 272 -17.95 13.72 1.27
C PHE A 272 -16.89 12.69 0.81
N LEU A 273 -17.01 11.44 1.25
CA LEU A 273 -16.06 10.38 0.93
C LEU A 273 -16.19 9.88 -0.52
N GLN A 274 -17.41 9.90 -1.07
CA GLN A 274 -17.62 9.64 -2.50
C GLN A 274 -16.92 10.69 -3.35
N ASP A 275 -17.12 11.96 -3.07
CA ASP A 275 -16.50 13.11 -3.75
C ASP A 275 -14.98 13.05 -3.64
N MET A 276 -14.46 12.75 -2.45
CA MET A 276 -13.02 12.59 -2.21
C MET A 276 -12.42 11.51 -3.10
N LEU A 277 -12.98 10.31 -3.12
CA LEU A 277 -12.43 9.21 -3.90
C LEU A 277 -12.53 9.46 -5.40
N GLN A 278 -13.66 9.98 -5.89
CA GLN A 278 -13.82 10.33 -7.30
C GLN A 278 -12.79 11.39 -7.74
N THR A 279 -12.63 12.45 -6.94
CA THR A 279 -11.68 13.54 -7.20
C THR A 279 -10.24 13.03 -7.20
N VAL A 280 -9.85 12.33 -6.16
CA VAL A 280 -8.47 11.87 -5.95
C VAL A 280 -8.06 10.84 -7.01
N ILE A 281 -8.92 9.86 -7.30
CA ILE A 281 -8.65 8.82 -8.30
C ILE A 281 -8.54 9.45 -9.69
N THR A 282 -9.49 10.31 -10.07
CA THR A 282 -9.46 11.00 -11.36
C THR A 282 -8.20 11.85 -11.51
N LYS A 283 -7.80 12.56 -10.45
CA LYS A 283 -6.58 13.38 -10.44
C LYS A 283 -5.30 12.57 -10.64
N ILE A 284 -5.20 11.42 -10.01
CA ILE A 284 -3.99 10.57 -10.08
C ILE A 284 -3.93 9.78 -11.38
N ARG A 285 -5.07 9.27 -11.87
CA ARG A 285 -5.14 8.34 -13.00
C ARG A 285 -5.49 9.01 -14.31
N GLY A 286 -6.01 10.26 -14.28
CA GLY A 286 -6.58 10.92 -15.44
C GLY A 286 -7.95 10.35 -15.87
N SER A 287 -8.52 9.41 -15.11
CA SER A 287 -9.80 8.76 -15.35
C SER A 287 -10.40 8.30 -14.05
N ALA A 288 -11.73 8.32 -13.93
CA ALA A 288 -12.45 7.73 -12.81
C ALA A 288 -12.56 6.19 -12.93
N VAL A 289 -12.27 5.62 -14.10
CA VAL A 289 -12.26 4.17 -14.34
C VAL A 289 -10.87 3.61 -14.09
N ILE A 290 -10.78 2.60 -13.25
CA ILE A 290 -9.53 1.88 -12.96
C ILE A 290 -9.70 0.38 -13.20
N SER A 291 -8.62 -0.31 -13.59
CA SER A 291 -8.60 -1.75 -13.70
C SER A 291 -7.86 -2.37 -12.52
N ILE A 292 -8.50 -3.29 -11.81
CA ILE A 292 -7.93 -4.07 -10.70
C ILE A 292 -8.00 -5.54 -11.09
N ASN A 293 -6.85 -6.18 -11.31
CA ASN A 293 -6.76 -7.59 -11.70
C ASN A 293 -7.64 -7.96 -12.91
N GLY A 294 -7.76 -7.06 -13.89
CA GLY A 294 -8.57 -7.26 -15.09
C GLY A 294 -10.06 -6.89 -14.95
N THR A 295 -10.50 -6.50 -13.75
CA THR A 295 -11.86 -6.01 -13.51
C THR A 295 -11.87 -4.49 -13.58
N GLU A 296 -12.70 -3.90 -14.45
CA GLU A 296 -12.91 -2.47 -14.52
C GLU A 296 -13.86 -2.01 -13.42
N ILE A 297 -13.47 -0.94 -12.72
CA ILE A 297 -14.23 -0.31 -11.66
C ILE A 297 -14.36 1.16 -11.99
N ASP A 298 -15.59 1.62 -12.16
CA ASP A 298 -15.92 3.02 -12.44
C ASP A 298 -16.31 3.75 -11.15
N PHE A 299 -15.43 4.63 -10.69
CA PHE A 299 -15.70 5.50 -9.54
C PHE A 299 -16.54 6.71 -9.92
N GLY A 300 -16.64 7.07 -11.22
CA GLY A 300 -17.43 8.19 -11.70
C GLY A 300 -18.91 7.89 -11.85
N ALA A 301 -19.29 6.60 -11.90
CA ALA A 301 -20.68 6.19 -11.94
C ALA A 301 -21.40 6.51 -10.62
N GLU A 302 -22.74 6.47 -10.64
CA GLU A 302 -23.54 6.50 -9.42
C GLU A 302 -23.30 5.24 -8.60
N TRP A 303 -23.00 5.41 -7.30
CA TRP A 303 -22.74 4.28 -6.42
C TRP A 303 -24.05 3.72 -5.89
N ALA A 304 -24.21 2.41 -5.97
CA ALA A 304 -25.36 1.74 -5.41
C ALA A 304 -25.39 1.90 -3.88
N VAL A 305 -26.57 2.23 -3.33
CA VAL A 305 -26.82 2.25 -1.90
C VAL A 305 -27.81 1.12 -1.59
N VAL A 306 -27.38 0.18 -0.74
CA VAL A 306 -28.19 -0.99 -0.38
C VAL A 306 -28.24 -1.15 1.14
N THR A 307 -29.34 -1.66 1.65
CA THR A 307 -29.43 -1.99 3.07
C THR A 307 -28.84 -3.36 3.36
N PHE A 308 -28.33 -3.54 4.58
CA PHE A 308 -27.73 -4.81 5.01
C PHE A 308 -28.71 -5.98 4.91
N ARG A 309 -29.96 -5.75 5.35
CA ARG A 309 -31.04 -6.73 5.27
C ARG A 309 -31.39 -7.11 3.83
N GLU A 310 -31.68 -6.12 2.97
CA GLU A 310 -32.05 -6.36 1.57
C GLU A 310 -30.97 -7.12 0.82
N LEU A 311 -29.70 -6.82 1.08
CA LEU A 311 -28.57 -7.47 0.43
C LEU A 311 -28.50 -8.96 0.79
N ILE A 312 -28.60 -9.31 2.07
CA ILE A 312 -28.57 -10.69 2.54
C ILE A 312 -29.82 -11.45 2.05
N LEU A 313 -30.99 -10.84 2.18
CA LEU A 313 -32.24 -11.43 1.71
C LEU A 313 -32.18 -11.77 0.21
N LYS A 314 -31.68 -10.84 -0.60
CA LYS A 314 -31.48 -11.04 -2.04
C LYS A 314 -30.50 -12.18 -2.35
N ASP A 315 -29.41 -12.27 -1.60
CA ASP A 315 -28.29 -13.14 -1.94
C ASP A 315 -28.43 -14.58 -1.45
N CYS A 316 -29.15 -14.81 -0.36
CA CYS A 316 -29.37 -16.16 0.20
C CYS A 316 -30.80 -16.44 0.66
N GLY A 317 -31.72 -15.49 0.54
CA GLY A 317 -33.13 -15.67 0.90
C GLY A 317 -33.41 -15.71 2.41
N ILE A 318 -32.46 -15.26 3.25
CA ILE A 318 -32.61 -15.16 4.70
C ILE A 318 -32.96 -13.72 5.05
N ASP A 319 -34.14 -13.52 5.65
CA ASP A 319 -34.48 -12.24 6.27
C ASP A 319 -33.97 -12.21 7.70
N ILE A 320 -32.90 -11.47 7.94
CA ILE A 320 -32.23 -11.41 9.25
C ILE A 320 -33.12 -10.85 10.35
N ASP A 321 -34.18 -10.13 10.01
CA ASP A 321 -35.11 -9.54 11.00
C ASP A 321 -36.15 -10.54 11.51
N GLU A 322 -36.37 -11.65 10.81
CA GLU A 322 -37.22 -12.73 11.26
C GLU A 322 -36.58 -13.58 12.36
N PHE A 323 -35.24 -13.53 12.50
CA PHE A 323 -34.47 -14.36 13.43
C PHE A 323 -33.84 -13.49 14.53
N LYS A 324 -34.55 -13.33 15.67
CA LYS A 324 -34.13 -12.43 16.75
C LYS A 324 -33.08 -13.03 17.71
N THR A 325 -32.84 -14.34 17.65
CA THR A 325 -31.81 -14.99 18.48
C THR A 325 -30.69 -15.60 17.61
N ALA A 326 -29.53 -15.80 18.21
CA ALA A 326 -28.39 -16.43 17.55
C ALA A 326 -28.72 -17.88 17.13
N GLU A 327 -29.42 -18.62 18.00
CA GLU A 327 -29.79 -20.02 17.76
C GLU A 327 -30.73 -20.14 16.57
N ALA A 328 -31.76 -19.29 16.51
CA ALA A 328 -32.76 -19.35 15.42
C ALA A 328 -32.10 -18.97 14.09
N LEU A 329 -31.24 -17.96 14.07
CA LEU A 329 -30.50 -17.58 12.87
C LEU A 329 -29.55 -18.68 12.41
N LEU A 330 -28.79 -19.29 13.34
CA LEU A 330 -27.86 -20.37 13.01
C LEU A 330 -28.59 -21.58 12.43
N GLN A 331 -29.76 -21.97 13.00
CA GLN A 331 -30.58 -23.05 12.47
C GLN A 331 -31.03 -22.77 11.03
N GLU A 332 -31.44 -21.54 10.71
CA GLU A 332 -31.82 -21.16 9.34
C GLU A 332 -30.62 -21.21 8.39
N ILE A 333 -29.44 -20.72 8.79
CA ILE A 333 -28.22 -20.79 8.01
C ILE A 333 -27.83 -22.25 7.71
N GLU A 334 -27.90 -23.12 8.73
CA GLU A 334 -27.64 -24.57 8.58
C GLU A 334 -28.69 -25.24 7.67
N SER A 335 -29.96 -24.87 7.79
CA SER A 335 -31.05 -25.42 6.96
C SER A 335 -30.82 -25.14 5.47
N ARG A 336 -30.18 -24.03 5.15
CA ARG A 336 -29.84 -23.65 3.77
C ARG A 336 -28.48 -24.15 3.32
N HIS A 337 -27.82 -24.98 4.12
CA HIS A 337 -26.51 -25.56 3.80
C HIS A 337 -25.41 -24.48 3.52
N ILE A 338 -25.47 -23.33 4.22
CA ILE A 338 -24.47 -22.28 4.11
C ILE A 338 -23.37 -22.54 5.13
N GLU A 339 -22.18 -22.89 4.65
CA GLU A 339 -21.00 -23.07 5.51
C GLU A 339 -20.37 -21.72 5.82
N LEU A 340 -20.37 -21.31 7.09
CA LEU A 340 -19.73 -20.09 7.57
C LEU A 340 -18.23 -20.30 7.71
N ASN A 341 -17.45 -19.36 7.21
CA ASN A 341 -15.98 -19.35 7.36
C ASN A 341 -15.63 -18.70 8.71
N SER A 342 -15.53 -19.49 9.78
CA SER A 342 -15.15 -19.01 11.10
C SER A 342 -14.05 -19.87 11.70
N THR A 343 -13.14 -19.26 12.45
CA THR A 343 -12.17 -19.95 13.34
C THR A 343 -12.81 -20.37 14.66
N ASP A 344 -13.88 -19.68 15.05
CA ASP A 344 -14.62 -19.95 16.27
C ASP A 344 -15.84 -20.86 15.97
N ASP A 345 -16.27 -21.59 17.00
CA ASP A 345 -17.49 -22.42 16.92
C ASP A 345 -18.72 -21.52 16.71
N PRO A 346 -19.43 -21.60 15.57
CA PRO A 346 -20.59 -20.75 15.30
C PRO A 346 -21.68 -20.81 16.38
N LYS A 347 -21.79 -21.92 17.11
CA LYS A 347 -22.76 -22.10 18.21
C LYS A 347 -22.48 -21.23 19.44
N LYS A 348 -21.26 -20.68 19.54
CA LYS A 348 -20.84 -19.78 20.62
C LYS A 348 -20.88 -18.31 20.23
N LEU A 349 -21.22 -18.01 19.00
CA LEU A 349 -21.25 -16.66 18.48
C LEU A 349 -22.57 -15.97 18.77
N GLY A 350 -22.54 -14.69 19.04
CA GLY A 350 -23.74 -13.87 19.12
C GLY A 350 -24.39 -13.66 17.74
N ARG A 351 -25.67 -13.23 17.74
CA ARG A 351 -26.45 -12.99 16.53
C ARG A 351 -25.72 -12.04 15.56
N GLY A 352 -25.17 -10.93 16.04
CA GLY A 352 -24.42 -9.98 15.22
C GLY A 352 -23.23 -10.64 14.50
N ASN A 353 -22.45 -11.46 15.19
CA ASN A 353 -21.30 -12.16 14.58
C ASN A 353 -21.75 -13.14 13.49
N LEU A 354 -22.88 -13.85 13.69
CA LEU A 354 -23.44 -14.74 12.68
C LEU A 354 -23.92 -13.99 11.44
N ILE A 355 -24.54 -12.82 11.62
CA ILE A 355 -24.96 -11.93 10.52
C ILE A 355 -23.74 -11.46 9.73
N ASP A 356 -22.67 -11.03 10.41
CA ASP A 356 -21.42 -10.57 9.77
C ASP A 356 -20.75 -11.69 8.97
N LEU A 357 -20.65 -12.89 9.54
CA LEU A 357 -20.11 -14.06 8.84
C LEU A 357 -20.96 -14.44 7.62
N LEU A 358 -22.28 -14.42 7.75
CA LEU A 358 -23.20 -14.69 6.64
C LEU A 358 -23.00 -13.68 5.51
N TYR A 359 -23.00 -12.38 5.83
CA TYR A 359 -22.74 -11.32 4.87
C TYR A 359 -21.39 -11.49 4.17
N LYS A 360 -20.32 -11.74 4.93
CA LYS A 360 -18.96 -11.94 4.38
C LYS A 360 -18.91 -13.15 3.45
N LYS A 361 -19.72 -14.18 3.69
CA LYS A 361 -19.78 -15.38 2.86
C LYS A 361 -20.59 -15.21 1.59
N VAL A 362 -21.81 -14.68 1.70
CA VAL A 362 -22.79 -14.74 0.61
C VAL A 362 -22.88 -13.48 -0.23
N SER A 363 -22.63 -12.31 0.35
CA SER A 363 -22.91 -11.01 -0.28
C SER A 363 -21.64 -10.24 -0.66
N ARG A 364 -20.72 -10.06 0.29
CA ARG A 364 -19.54 -9.24 0.09
C ARG A 364 -18.71 -9.60 -1.15
N PRO A 365 -18.47 -10.88 -1.50
CA PRO A 365 -17.69 -11.24 -2.69
C PRO A 365 -18.34 -10.83 -4.03
N LYS A 366 -19.67 -10.59 -4.04
CA LYS A 366 -20.42 -10.17 -5.23
C LYS A 366 -20.41 -8.67 -5.47
N MET A 367 -19.98 -7.88 -4.49
CA MET A 367 -19.94 -6.41 -4.53
C MET A 367 -18.69 -5.93 -5.30
N ILE A 368 -18.77 -5.88 -6.62
CA ILE A 368 -17.63 -5.52 -7.49
C ILE A 368 -17.54 -4.00 -7.67
N ALA A 369 -18.62 -3.37 -8.13
CA ALA A 369 -18.70 -1.91 -8.26
C ALA A 369 -18.73 -1.23 -6.89
N PRO A 370 -18.32 0.05 -6.78
CA PRO A 370 -18.46 0.81 -5.55
C PRO A 370 -19.90 0.74 -5.03
N THR A 371 -20.09 0.15 -3.87
CA THR A 371 -21.40 -0.07 -3.26
C THR A 371 -21.38 0.39 -1.82
N ILE A 372 -22.33 1.23 -1.46
CA ILE A 372 -22.51 1.72 -0.10
C ILE A 372 -23.54 0.83 0.59
N LEU A 373 -23.12 0.19 1.67
CA LEU A 373 -23.94 -0.67 2.52
C LEU A 373 -24.36 0.13 3.75
N ILE A 374 -25.67 0.28 3.98
CA ILE A 374 -26.26 1.05 5.09
C ILE A 374 -27.14 0.18 5.98
N ALA A 375 -27.71 0.76 7.03
CA ALA A 375 -28.65 0.13 7.94
C ALA A 375 -28.12 -1.17 8.56
N HIS A 376 -26.89 -1.10 9.10
CA HIS A 376 -26.29 -2.21 9.82
C HIS A 376 -27.08 -2.52 11.10
N PRO A 377 -27.31 -3.78 11.45
CA PRO A 377 -27.89 -4.15 12.74
C PRO A 377 -27.13 -3.54 13.92
N THR A 378 -27.84 -3.13 14.95
CA THR A 378 -27.26 -2.53 16.17
C THR A 378 -26.26 -3.50 16.83
N ASP A 379 -26.52 -4.81 16.76
CA ASP A 379 -25.64 -5.89 17.26
C ASP A 379 -24.21 -5.86 16.66
N LEU A 380 -24.06 -5.27 15.47
CA LEU A 380 -22.77 -5.13 14.75
C LEU A 380 -22.10 -3.79 14.97
N SER A 381 -22.70 -2.86 15.70
CA SER A 381 -22.30 -1.47 15.66
C SER A 381 -22.33 -0.82 17.05
N PRO A 382 -21.51 -1.27 18.01
CA PRO A 382 -21.60 -0.82 19.40
C PRO A 382 -21.30 0.68 19.59
N LEU A 383 -20.56 1.32 18.66
CA LEU A 383 -20.15 2.71 18.74
C LEU A 383 -21.02 3.65 17.87
N ALA A 384 -21.85 3.09 16.98
CA ALA A 384 -22.67 3.86 16.08
C ALA A 384 -24.02 4.24 16.71
N ARG A 385 -24.52 5.43 16.38
CA ARG A 385 -25.85 5.87 16.78
C ARG A 385 -26.92 4.95 16.20
N ALA A 386 -27.93 4.57 17.00
CA ALA A 386 -29.14 3.93 16.50
C ALA A 386 -29.93 4.91 15.62
N ASN A 387 -30.61 4.40 14.62
CA ASN A 387 -31.48 5.21 13.79
C ASN A 387 -32.72 5.66 14.61
N ASP A 388 -33.19 6.88 14.37
CA ASP A 388 -34.30 7.47 15.16
C ASP A 388 -35.65 6.78 14.83
N ASP A 389 -35.83 6.32 13.59
CA ASP A 389 -37.06 5.69 13.11
C ASP A 389 -37.10 4.17 13.37
N ASP A 390 -35.91 3.53 13.39
CA ASP A 390 -35.75 2.11 13.64
C ASP A 390 -34.52 1.84 14.52
N PRO A 391 -34.69 1.68 15.83
CA PRO A 391 -33.59 1.49 16.76
C PRO A 391 -32.86 0.13 16.64
N GLU A 392 -33.36 -0.83 15.85
CA GLU A 392 -32.67 -2.08 15.58
C GLU A 392 -31.53 -1.93 14.57
N ILE A 393 -31.49 -0.82 13.82
CA ILE A 393 -30.43 -0.51 12.88
C ILE A 393 -29.64 0.73 13.31
N THR A 394 -28.49 0.93 12.71
CA THR A 394 -27.60 2.05 13.01
C THR A 394 -27.41 2.99 11.82
N ASP A 395 -27.15 4.26 12.12
CA ASP A 395 -26.72 5.30 11.18
C ASP A 395 -25.24 5.11 10.81
N ARG A 396 -24.97 4.02 10.10
CA ARG A 396 -23.64 3.55 9.69
C ARG A 396 -23.64 3.21 8.21
N PHE A 397 -22.48 3.38 7.57
CA PHE A 397 -22.25 2.83 6.24
C PHE A 397 -20.88 2.19 6.09
N GLN A 398 -20.79 1.26 5.16
CA GLN A 398 -19.53 0.72 4.64
C GLN A 398 -19.48 0.99 3.14
N LEU A 399 -18.32 1.36 2.62
CA LEU A 399 -18.03 1.30 1.19
C LEU A 399 -17.32 0.00 0.90
N VAL A 400 -17.91 -0.80 0.02
CA VAL A 400 -17.34 -2.07 -0.44
C VAL A 400 -17.05 -1.98 -1.94
N ILE A 401 -15.84 -2.37 -2.34
CA ILE A 401 -15.39 -2.36 -3.72
C ILE A 401 -14.61 -3.66 -3.98
N ASN A 402 -14.97 -4.39 -5.03
CA ASN A 402 -14.32 -5.66 -5.40
C ASN A 402 -14.19 -6.63 -4.23
N GLY A 403 -15.26 -6.75 -3.43
CA GLY A 403 -15.33 -7.62 -2.27
C GLY A 403 -14.50 -7.15 -1.06
N ALA A 404 -13.90 -5.98 -1.10
CA ALA A 404 -13.12 -5.41 -0.01
C ALA A 404 -13.85 -4.23 0.65
N GLU A 405 -13.89 -4.20 1.98
CA GLU A 405 -14.32 -3.03 2.75
C GLU A 405 -13.22 -1.97 2.68
N ILE A 406 -13.55 -0.82 2.11
CA ILE A 406 -12.62 0.30 1.91
C ILE A 406 -12.82 1.39 2.96
N ILE A 407 -14.08 1.66 3.31
CA ILE A 407 -14.47 2.68 4.29
C ILE A 407 -15.53 2.10 5.22
N ASN A 408 -15.43 2.46 6.49
CA ASN A 408 -16.43 2.24 7.51
C ASN A 408 -16.63 3.54 8.29
N ALA A 409 -17.83 4.08 8.31
CA ALA A 409 -18.13 5.33 9.02
C ALA A 409 -19.57 5.36 9.52
N TYR A 410 -19.82 6.17 10.54
CA TYR A 410 -21.12 6.25 11.20
C TYR A 410 -21.35 7.60 11.86
N SER A 411 -22.62 7.88 12.17
CA SER A 411 -22.98 8.90 13.16
C SER A 411 -22.63 8.37 14.54
N GLU A 412 -21.96 9.19 15.35
CA GLU A 412 -21.46 8.77 16.66
C GLU A 412 -22.58 8.54 17.67
N LEU A 413 -22.44 7.49 18.48
CA LEU A 413 -23.25 7.32 19.68
C LEU A 413 -22.71 8.26 20.77
N VAL A 414 -23.47 9.32 21.05
CA VAL A 414 -23.06 10.36 22.01
C VAL A 414 -23.69 10.21 23.40
N ASP A 415 -24.69 9.32 23.57
CA ASP A 415 -25.28 9.02 24.86
C ASP A 415 -24.36 8.09 25.68
N PRO A 416 -23.77 8.57 26.80
CA PRO A 416 -22.83 7.76 27.59
C PRO A 416 -23.50 6.58 28.31
N ASN A 417 -24.80 6.64 28.58
CA ASN A 417 -25.54 5.56 29.25
C ASN A 417 -25.78 4.41 28.26
N GLU A 418 -26.23 4.76 27.05
CA GLU A 418 -26.41 3.80 25.98
C GLU A 418 -25.05 3.18 25.56
N GLN A 419 -23.98 4.00 25.47
CA GLN A 419 -22.64 3.49 25.19
C GLN A 419 -22.18 2.48 26.22
N ARG A 420 -22.36 2.77 27.51
CA ARG A 420 -22.03 1.83 28.59
C ARG A 420 -22.82 0.54 28.48
N ARG A 421 -24.12 0.63 28.22
CA ARG A 421 -25.01 -0.53 28.04
C ARG A 421 -24.55 -1.45 26.91
N ARG A 422 -24.09 -0.88 25.78
CA ARG A 422 -23.63 -1.67 24.63
C ARG A 422 -22.25 -2.29 24.81
N LEU A 423 -21.42 -1.74 25.69
CA LEU A 423 -20.08 -2.25 25.97
C LEU A 423 -20.05 -3.28 27.11
N GLN A 424 -21.12 -3.40 27.90
CA GLN A 424 -21.33 -4.43 28.93
C GLN A 424 -21.95 -5.69 28.36
#